data_c71c80e6d3df601529285f8ac6a8fcc5
#
_entry.id   c71c80e6d3df601529285f8ac6a8fcc5
#
_cell.length_a   1.000
_cell.length_b   1.000
_cell.length_c   1.000
_cell.angle_alpha   90.00
_cell.angle_beta   90.00
_cell.angle_gamma   90.00
#
_symmetry.space_group_name_H-M   'P 1'
#
loop_
_entity.id
_entity.type
_entity.pdbx_description
1 polymer ?
#
loop_
_entity_poly.entity_id
_entity_poly.type
_entity_poly.pdbx_seq_one_letter_code
_entity_poly.pdbx_strand_id
1 'polypeptide(L)'
;MNIRSIFKLGVLGLYGAAIGAASLALTLTVDVQTAAAHGERSQEPFLRMRTIQWYDLKWQPKVTKVNDIATITGKFHLAEDWPRAVGKPERAFFNVGSPSPVFVRLSTKLNGEPTFISGPLQIGRDYEFEVRLKARIPGRHHMHAMVNVKEAGPIAGPASWMNISGNWDDFTNPVTTLTGKTIDLETFNFSNGVFWHLVWLGLGCFWIGFYVARPMFLPRSRVLLAYGDELLLDPL
;
A
#
# COMPACT_ATOMS: atom_id res chain seq x y z
N MET A 1 3.19 12.86 52.07
CA MET A 1 3.21 11.91 50.91
C MET A 1 3.80 10.61 51.45
N ASN A 2 3.04 9.52 51.44
CA ASN A 2 3.40 8.28 52.16
C ASN A 2 4.43 7.48 51.32
N ILE A 3 5.49 6.97 51.93
CA ILE A 3 6.56 6.20 51.27
C ILE A 3 6.03 5.05 50.40
N ARG A 4 4.88 4.45 50.78
CA ARG A 4 4.21 3.42 49.99
C ARG A 4 3.63 3.95 48.64
N SER A 5 3.29 5.22 48.53
CA SER A 5 2.81 5.83 47.29
C SER A 5 3.95 6.11 46.30
N ILE A 6 5.12 6.47 46.84
CA ILE A 6 6.33 6.70 46.01
C ILE A 6 6.82 5.39 45.43
N PHE A 7 6.80 4.31 46.23
CA PHE A 7 7.21 2.99 45.77
C PHE A 7 6.28 2.44 44.65
N LYS A 8 4.96 2.65 44.78
CA LYS A 8 4.00 2.25 43.75
C LYS A 8 4.15 3.03 42.46
N LEU A 9 4.44 4.31 42.50
CA LEU A 9 4.71 5.16 41.34
C LEU A 9 6.02 4.73 40.63
N GLY A 10 7.06 4.38 41.39
CA GLY A 10 8.32 3.88 40.83
C GLY A 10 8.16 2.53 40.11
N VAL A 11 7.40 1.61 40.69
CA VAL A 11 7.14 0.29 40.09
C VAL A 11 6.30 0.43 38.81
N LEU A 12 5.27 1.29 38.79
CA LEU A 12 4.47 1.56 37.58
C LEU A 12 5.28 2.23 36.47
N GLY A 13 6.19 3.14 36.84
CA GLY A 13 7.11 3.76 35.89
C GLY A 13 8.06 2.72 35.23
N LEU A 14 8.58 1.77 36.02
CA LEU A 14 9.42 0.68 35.54
C LEU A 14 8.65 -0.27 34.58
N TYR A 15 7.40 -0.62 34.89
CA TYR A 15 6.58 -1.44 34.00
C TYR A 15 6.25 -0.70 32.69
N GLY A 16 5.91 0.59 32.75
CA GLY A 16 5.69 1.41 31.57
C GLY A 16 6.93 1.51 30.68
N ALA A 17 8.10 1.73 31.29
CA ALA A 17 9.36 1.76 30.58
C ALA A 17 9.74 0.39 29.97
N ALA A 18 9.50 -0.71 30.68
CA ALA A 18 9.77 -2.05 30.18
C ALA A 18 8.84 -2.42 29.00
N ILE A 19 7.56 -2.08 29.06
CA ILE A 19 6.61 -2.29 27.96
C ILE A 19 7.00 -1.41 26.75
N GLY A 20 7.36 -0.16 26.97
CA GLY A 20 7.84 0.73 25.92
C GLY A 20 9.13 0.23 25.26
N ALA A 21 10.10 -0.24 26.03
CA ALA A 21 11.33 -0.80 25.52
C ALA A 21 11.10 -2.13 24.77
N ALA A 22 10.21 -2.98 25.26
CA ALA A 22 9.84 -4.24 24.59
C ALA A 22 9.12 -3.99 23.27
N SER A 23 8.23 -3.00 23.22
CA SER A 23 7.55 -2.60 21.99
C SER A 23 8.52 -2.01 20.96
N LEU A 24 9.46 -1.18 21.41
CA LEU A 24 10.51 -0.61 20.56
C LEU A 24 11.47 -1.70 20.04
N ALA A 25 11.86 -2.64 20.90
CA ALA A 25 12.70 -3.78 20.52
C ALA A 25 11.97 -4.67 19.49
N LEU A 26 10.67 -4.91 19.66
CA LEU A 26 9.87 -5.69 18.73
C LEU A 26 9.76 -5.02 17.36
N THR A 27 9.64 -3.69 17.31
CA THR A 27 9.61 -2.95 16.04
C THR A 27 10.97 -2.90 15.36
N LEU A 28 12.07 -2.93 16.11
CA LEU A 28 13.43 -2.95 15.58
C LEU A 28 13.90 -4.35 15.13
N THR A 29 13.29 -5.41 15.65
CA THR A 29 13.59 -6.80 15.27
C THR A 29 12.67 -7.37 14.20
N VAL A 30 11.62 -6.64 13.81
CA VAL A 30 10.91 -6.94 12.57
C VAL A 30 11.89 -6.65 11.43
N ASP A 31 12.55 -7.71 10.99
CA ASP A 31 13.31 -7.72 9.74
C ASP A 31 12.32 -7.23 8.68
N VAL A 32 12.45 -5.97 8.31
CA VAL A 32 11.79 -5.47 7.10
C VAL A 32 12.49 -6.22 5.99
N GLN A 33 11.99 -7.42 5.70
CA GLN A 33 12.37 -8.10 4.48
C GLN A 33 12.22 -7.05 3.40
N THR A 34 13.35 -6.62 2.87
CA THR A 34 13.40 -5.80 1.66
C THR A 34 12.38 -6.45 0.76
N ALA A 35 11.30 -5.72 0.47
CA ALA A 35 10.23 -6.24 -0.36
C ALA A 35 10.89 -6.66 -1.66
N ALA A 36 11.26 -7.93 -1.74
CA ALA A 36 11.71 -8.54 -2.97
C ALA A 36 10.57 -8.27 -3.93
N ALA A 37 10.82 -7.42 -4.90
CA ALA A 37 9.80 -7.00 -5.85
C ALA A 37 9.15 -8.28 -6.35
N HIS A 38 7.89 -8.48 -6.04
CA HIS A 38 7.13 -9.72 -6.30
C HIS A 38 7.06 -10.12 -7.78
N GLY A 39 7.91 -9.54 -8.62
CA GLY A 39 8.05 -9.80 -10.04
C GLY A 39 9.36 -10.50 -10.44
N GLU A 40 10.31 -10.72 -9.54
CA GLU A 40 11.62 -11.25 -9.95
C GLU A 40 11.52 -12.65 -10.55
N ARG A 41 10.69 -13.52 -9.99
CA ARG A 41 10.49 -14.87 -10.54
C ARG A 41 9.75 -14.86 -11.89
N SER A 42 8.82 -13.94 -12.10
CA SER A 42 8.13 -13.79 -13.39
C SER A 42 8.97 -13.04 -14.43
N GLN A 43 10.11 -12.48 -14.03
CA GLN A 43 11.02 -11.73 -14.88
C GLN A 43 12.20 -12.55 -15.39
N GLU A 44 12.32 -13.80 -15.03
CA GLU A 44 13.35 -14.68 -15.60
C GLU A 44 13.23 -14.71 -17.14
N PRO A 45 14.33 -14.57 -17.87
CA PRO A 45 14.31 -14.39 -19.33
C PRO A 45 13.46 -15.42 -20.08
N PHE A 46 13.51 -16.69 -19.66
CA PHE A 46 12.74 -17.76 -20.27
C PHE A 46 11.23 -17.64 -20.00
N LEU A 47 10.82 -17.14 -18.82
CA LEU A 47 9.42 -16.88 -18.51
C LEU A 47 8.86 -15.73 -19.34
N ARG A 48 9.65 -14.67 -19.57
CA ARG A 48 9.24 -13.56 -20.44
C ARG A 48 8.96 -14.02 -21.86
N MET A 49 9.81 -14.93 -22.40
CA MET A 49 9.60 -15.46 -23.75
C MET A 49 8.37 -16.33 -23.86
N ARG A 50 7.97 -17.01 -22.77
CA ARG A 50 6.82 -17.96 -22.72
C ARG A 50 5.58 -17.38 -22.05
N THR A 51 5.58 -16.09 -21.71
CA THR A 51 4.41 -15.43 -21.13
C THR A 51 4.00 -14.24 -21.98
N ILE A 52 4.55 -13.06 -21.73
CA ILE A 52 4.20 -11.83 -22.42
C ILE A 52 5.42 -11.32 -23.19
N GLN A 53 5.28 -11.25 -24.49
CA GLN A 53 6.26 -10.69 -25.40
C GLN A 53 5.86 -9.24 -25.70
N TRP A 54 6.73 -8.29 -25.32
CA TRP A 54 6.49 -6.86 -25.48
C TRP A 54 7.16 -6.33 -26.73
N TYR A 55 6.45 -5.44 -27.47
CA TYR A 55 7.00 -4.78 -28.65
C TYR A 55 6.36 -3.40 -28.86
N ASP A 56 7.02 -2.56 -29.65
CA ASP A 56 6.60 -1.16 -29.95
C ASP A 56 6.36 -0.29 -28.73
N LEU A 57 7.06 -0.53 -27.62
CA LEU A 57 6.86 0.20 -26.38
C LEU A 57 7.42 1.63 -26.47
N LYS A 58 6.57 2.62 -26.25
CA LYS A 58 6.90 4.05 -26.31
C LYS A 58 6.46 4.75 -25.03
N TRP A 59 7.33 5.59 -24.50
CA TRP A 59 7.13 6.44 -23.35
C TRP A 59 7.25 7.89 -23.80
N GLN A 60 6.18 8.68 -23.72
CA GLN A 60 6.13 10.04 -24.26
C GLN A 60 5.37 10.99 -23.33
N PRO A 61 5.98 12.14 -22.95
CA PRO A 61 7.41 12.44 -23.08
C PRO A 61 8.25 11.72 -22.02
N LYS A 62 9.56 11.52 -22.24
CA LYS A 62 10.50 10.96 -21.25
C LYS A 62 10.98 12.01 -20.23
N VAL A 63 10.84 13.28 -20.57
CA VAL A 63 11.12 14.43 -19.70
C VAL A 63 9.83 15.20 -19.53
N THR A 64 9.40 15.39 -18.31
CA THR A 64 8.11 15.99 -17.99
C THR A 64 8.21 16.82 -16.70
N LYS A 65 7.13 17.48 -16.30
CA LYS A 65 7.03 18.21 -15.05
C LYS A 65 5.93 17.61 -14.18
N VAL A 66 5.97 17.91 -12.90
CA VAL A 66 4.86 17.61 -11.98
C VAL A 66 3.56 18.18 -12.56
N ASN A 67 2.49 17.42 -12.52
CA ASN A 67 1.18 17.64 -13.13
C ASN A 67 1.07 17.39 -14.64
N ASP A 68 2.17 17.27 -15.38
CA ASP A 68 2.09 16.95 -16.81
C ASP A 68 1.63 15.50 -17.03
N ILE A 69 1.12 15.26 -18.22
CA ILE A 69 0.66 13.92 -18.62
C ILE A 69 1.71 13.25 -19.48
N ALA A 70 2.11 12.06 -19.08
CA ALA A 70 2.89 11.14 -19.88
C ALA A 70 2.00 9.98 -20.36
N THR A 71 2.26 9.53 -21.57
CA THR A 71 1.53 8.41 -22.17
C THR A 71 2.49 7.27 -22.49
N ILE A 72 2.07 6.07 -22.12
CA ILE A 72 2.76 4.84 -22.46
C ILE A 72 1.88 4.11 -23.47
N THR A 73 2.44 3.83 -24.62
CA THR A 73 1.79 2.99 -25.63
C THR A 73 2.68 1.81 -25.99
N GLY A 74 2.08 0.74 -26.42
CA GLY A 74 2.82 -0.43 -26.86
C GLY A 74 1.91 -1.56 -27.21
N LYS A 75 2.55 -2.65 -27.61
CA LYS A 75 1.86 -3.89 -27.92
C LYS A 75 2.47 -5.03 -27.13
N PHE A 76 1.70 -6.06 -26.89
CA PHE A 76 2.20 -7.31 -26.34
C PHE A 76 1.44 -8.49 -26.88
N HIS A 77 2.15 -9.61 -26.96
CA HIS A 77 1.64 -10.90 -27.37
C HIS A 77 1.60 -11.86 -26.19
N LEU A 78 0.54 -12.62 -26.01
CA LEU A 78 0.51 -13.73 -25.07
C LEU A 78 0.96 -14.99 -25.76
N ALA A 79 2.07 -15.57 -25.26
CA ALA A 79 2.66 -16.75 -25.84
C ALA A 79 1.68 -17.94 -25.86
N GLU A 80 1.64 -18.69 -26.96
CA GLU A 80 0.76 -19.87 -27.11
C GLU A 80 1.14 -21.01 -26.14
N ASP A 81 2.43 -21.13 -25.84
CA ASP A 81 2.98 -22.11 -24.92
C ASP A 81 3.04 -21.64 -23.46
N TRP A 82 2.02 -20.89 -23.05
CA TRP A 82 1.92 -20.35 -21.69
C TRP A 82 2.24 -21.41 -20.62
N PRO A 83 3.15 -21.14 -19.66
CA PRO A 83 3.60 -22.13 -18.69
C PRO A 83 2.46 -22.60 -17.78
N ARG A 84 2.31 -23.90 -17.59
CA ARG A 84 1.27 -24.48 -16.73
C ARG A 84 1.40 -24.10 -15.25
N ALA A 85 2.62 -23.77 -14.81
CA ALA A 85 2.91 -23.34 -13.44
C ALA A 85 2.53 -21.88 -13.18
N VAL A 86 2.20 -21.12 -14.22
CA VAL A 86 1.77 -19.72 -14.14
C VAL A 86 0.27 -19.67 -14.35
N GLY A 87 -0.48 -18.97 -13.50
CA GLY A 87 -1.93 -18.86 -13.61
C GLY A 87 -2.38 -18.43 -15.00
N LYS A 88 -3.50 -18.96 -15.48
CA LYS A 88 -4.01 -18.64 -16.82
C LYS A 88 -4.36 -17.17 -16.96
N PRO A 89 -3.94 -16.50 -18.04
CA PRO A 89 -4.17 -15.07 -18.25
C PRO A 89 -5.58 -14.80 -18.77
N GLU A 90 -6.60 -15.13 -17.97
CA GLU A 90 -8.00 -14.86 -18.35
C GLU A 90 -8.35 -13.39 -18.24
N ARG A 91 -7.79 -12.71 -17.22
CA ARG A 91 -7.97 -11.29 -16.97
C ARG A 91 -6.69 -10.68 -16.44
N ALA A 92 -6.42 -9.46 -16.88
CA ALA A 92 -5.30 -8.69 -16.38
C ALA A 92 -5.64 -7.21 -16.25
N PHE A 93 -4.90 -6.49 -15.43
CA PHE A 93 -4.92 -5.04 -15.42
C PHE A 93 -3.53 -4.50 -15.73
N PHE A 94 -3.55 -3.36 -16.44
CA PHE A 94 -2.33 -2.64 -16.80
C PHE A 94 -1.94 -1.70 -15.68
N ASN A 95 -0.67 -1.70 -15.37
CA ASN A 95 -0.08 -0.81 -14.39
C ASN A 95 1.31 -0.36 -14.87
N VAL A 96 1.87 0.53 -14.10
CA VAL A 96 3.27 0.95 -14.25
C VAL A 96 3.99 0.58 -12.98
N GLY A 97 5.01 -0.26 -13.12
CA GLY A 97 5.91 -0.61 -12.04
C GLY A 97 6.87 0.54 -11.77
N SER A 98 6.85 1.06 -10.54
CA SER A 98 7.77 2.09 -10.06
C SER A 98 8.11 1.83 -8.61
N PRO A 99 9.25 2.31 -8.11
CA PRO A 99 9.67 2.12 -6.72
C PRO A 99 8.78 2.88 -5.71
N SER A 100 7.97 3.82 -6.18
CA SER A 100 7.06 4.64 -5.39
C SER A 100 5.91 5.11 -6.28
N PRO A 101 4.84 5.75 -5.73
CA PRO A 101 3.70 6.25 -6.52
C PRO A 101 4.08 7.53 -7.31
N VAL A 102 5.06 7.38 -8.21
CA VAL A 102 5.63 8.47 -9.03
C VAL A 102 4.61 9.08 -9.98
N PHE A 103 3.64 8.30 -10.40
CA PHE A 103 2.55 8.72 -11.28
C PHE A 103 1.19 8.33 -10.73
N VAL A 104 0.20 9.12 -11.08
CA VAL A 104 -1.23 8.78 -10.93
C VAL A 104 -1.75 8.33 -12.29
N ARG A 105 -2.32 7.14 -12.35
CA ARG A 105 -2.93 6.62 -13.58
C ARG A 105 -4.27 7.30 -13.84
N LEU A 106 -4.40 7.96 -14.98
CA LEU A 106 -5.62 8.65 -15.39
C LEU A 106 -6.56 7.75 -16.19
N SER A 107 -6.01 7.00 -17.13
CA SER A 107 -6.79 6.08 -17.96
C SER A 107 -5.94 4.97 -18.54
N THR A 108 -6.60 3.89 -18.88
CA THR A 108 -6.00 2.74 -19.58
C THR A 108 -6.95 2.33 -20.70
N LYS A 109 -6.39 2.04 -21.88
CA LYS A 109 -7.11 1.43 -22.99
C LYS A 109 -6.43 0.15 -23.41
N LEU A 110 -7.23 -0.81 -23.83
CA LEU A 110 -6.79 -2.07 -24.42
C LEU A 110 -7.51 -2.25 -25.75
N ASN A 111 -6.77 -2.39 -26.85
CA ASN A 111 -7.30 -2.44 -28.20
C ASN A 111 -8.25 -1.27 -28.54
N GLY A 112 -7.94 -0.07 -28.04
CA GLY A 112 -8.74 1.13 -28.21
C GLY A 112 -9.88 1.29 -27.20
N GLU A 113 -10.29 0.25 -26.51
CA GLU A 113 -11.40 0.27 -25.56
C GLU A 113 -10.95 0.65 -24.14
N PRO A 114 -11.69 1.53 -23.43
CA PRO A 114 -11.37 1.90 -22.05
C PRO A 114 -11.40 0.70 -21.11
N THR A 115 -10.35 0.55 -20.31
CA THR A 115 -10.22 -0.54 -19.33
C THR A 115 -9.99 0.05 -17.95
N PHE A 116 -11.01 0.06 -17.10
CA PHE A 116 -10.93 0.72 -15.78
C PHE A 116 -10.22 -0.13 -14.73
N ILE A 117 -10.55 -1.41 -14.62
CA ILE A 117 -10.00 -2.32 -13.61
C ILE A 117 -9.17 -3.40 -14.29
N SER A 118 -9.81 -4.27 -15.07
CA SER A 118 -9.13 -5.36 -15.77
C SER A 118 -9.83 -5.67 -17.09
N GLY A 119 -9.05 -6.02 -18.11
CA GLY A 119 -9.53 -6.48 -19.40
C GLY A 119 -9.39 -8.00 -19.54
N PRO A 120 -10.21 -8.64 -20.39
CA PRO A 120 -10.05 -10.04 -20.73
C PRO A 120 -8.81 -10.24 -21.60
N LEU A 121 -8.09 -11.33 -21.35
CA LEU A 121 -6.94 -11.76 -22.13
C LEU A 121 -7.15 -13.19 -22.65
N GLN A 122 -6.57 -13.49 -23.79
CA GLN A 122 -6.57 -14.82 -24.41
C GLN A 122 -5.16 -15.17 -24.88
N ILE A 123 -4.73 -16.38 -24.60
CA ILE A 123 -3.45 -16.94 -25.06
C ILE A 123 -3.40 -16.89 -26.60
N GLY A 124 -2.22 -16.63 -27.17
CA GLY A 124 -1.99 -16.54 -28.61
C GLY A 124 -2.54 -15.27 -29.27
N ARG A 125 -2.93 -14.24 -28.49
CA ARG A 125 -3.46 -12.99 -29.01
C ARG A 125 -2.51 -11.83 -28.81
N ASP A 126 -2.59 -10.89 -29.76
CA ASP A 126 -1.95 -9.59 -29.72
C ASP A 126 -2.86 -8.56 -29.10
N TYR A 127 -2.26 -7.66 -28.32
CA TYR A 127 -2.95 -6.57 -27.67
C TYR A 127 -2.19 -5.28 -27.85
N GLU A 128 -2.92 -4.19 -28.13
CA GLU A 128 -2.42 -2.84 -28.11
C GLU A 128 -2.91 -2.13 -26.85
N PHE A 129 -2.05 -1.37 -26.18
CA PHE A 129 -2.42 -0.67 -24.97
C PHE A 129 -1.97 0.80 -24.99
N GLU A 130 -2.73 1.62 -24.29
CA GLU A 130 -2.41 3.00 -23.96
C GLU A 130 -2.66 3.24 -22.49
N VAL A 131 -1.67 3.78 -21.77
CA VAL A 131 -1.82 4.19 -20.37
C VAL A 131 -1.44 5.66 -20.26
N ARG A 132 -2.36 6.49 -19.75
CA ARG A 132 -2.11 7.89 -19.46
C ARG A 132 -1.83 8.07 -17.97
N LEU A 133 -0.74 8.77 -17.69
CA LEU A 133 -0.20 8.95 -16.35
C LEU A 133 0.02 10.43 -16.07
N LYS A 134 -0.36 10.90 -14.91
CA LYS A 134 -0.05 12.24 -14.42
C LYS A 134 1.18 12.18 -13.53
N ALA A 135 2.21 12.96 -13.84
CA ALA A 135 3.48 13.00 -13.10
C ALA A 135 3.26 13.62 -11.72
N ARG A 136 3.75 12.94 -10.67
CA ARG A 136 3.51 13.31 -9.27
C ARG A 136 4.80 13.63 -8.53
N ILE A 137 5.78 12.73 -8.54
CA ILE A 137 6.99 12.85 -7.73
C ILE A 137 8.16 13.25 -8.62
N PRO A 138 8.82 14.40 -8.35
CA PRO A 138 9.99 14.82 -9.10
C PRO A 138 11.16 13.85 -8.89
N GLY A 139 12.05 13.78 -9.88
CA GLY A 139 13.23 12.93 -9.86
C GLY A 139 13.44 12.13 -11.14
N ARG A 140 14.45 11.27 -11.12
CA ARG A 140 14.74 10.32 -12.18
C ARG A 140 14.30 8.94 -11.75
N HIS A 141 13.31 8.38 -12.43
CA HIS A 141 12.64 7.14 -12.05
C HIS A 141 12.80 6.06 -13.11
N HIS A 142 13.10 4.85 -12.64
CA HIS A 142 13.15 3.65 -13.46
C HIS A 142 11.76 2.99 -13.46
N MET A 143 11.12 2.96 -14.61
CA MET A 143 9.73 2.59 -14.76
C MET A 143 9.59 1.39 -15.69
N HIS A 144 8.66 0.49 -15.38
CA HIS A 144 8.29 -0.63 -16.24
C HIS A 144 6.81 -0.55 -16.63
N ALA A 145 6.51 -0.79 -17.89
CA ALA A 145 5.16 -1.20 -18.26
C ALA A 145 4.89 -2.57 -17.62
N MET A 146 3.72 -2.76 -17.05
CA MET A 146 3.45 -3.97 -16.28
C MET A 146 2.01 -4.46 -16.51
N VAL A 147 1.89 -5.76 -16.72
CA VAL A 147 0.60 -6.45 -16.77
C VAL A 147 0.49 -7.34 -15.54
N ASN A 148 -0.50 -7.07 -14.71
CA ASN A 148 -0.81 -7.93 -13.58
C ASN A 148 -1.85 -8.96 -14.03
N VAL A 149 -1.41 -10.18 -14.14
CA VAL A 149 -2.25 -11.32 -14.53
C VAL A 149 -2.82 -11.97 -13.28
N LYS A 150 -4.12 -12.23 -13.27
CA LYS A 150 -4.77 -12.95 -12.17
C LYS A 150 -4.02 -14.27 -11.91
N GLU A 151 -3.70 -14.56 -10.67
CA GLU A 151 -2.97 -15.76 -10.19
C GLU A 151 -1.49 -15.87 -10.65
N ALA A 152 -1.05 -15.13 -11.66
CA ALA A 152 0.34 -15.11 -12.08
C ALA A 152 1.14 -13.93 -11.50
N GLY A 153 0.44 -12.89 -11.02
CA GLY A 153 1.07 -11.69 -10.50
C GLY A 153 1.55 -10.71 -11.58
N PRO A 154 2.43 -9.76 -11.22
CA PRO A 154 2.92 -8.75 -12.13
C PRO A 154 3.97 -9.30 -13.09
N ILE A 155 3.76 -9.10 -14.38
CA ILE A 155 4.73 -9.41 -15.44
C ILE A 155 5.22 -8.10 -16.02
N ALA A 156 6.49 -7.78 -15.76
CA ALA A 156 7.09 -6.52 -16.17
C ALA A 156 7.61 -6.59 -17.59
N GLY A 157 7.34 -5.54 -18.35
CA GLY A 157 7.92 -5.28 -19.66
C GLY A 157 9.26 -4.54 -19.59
N PRO A 158 9.81 -4.15 -20.75
CA PRO A 158 11.01 -3.35 -20.83
C PRO A 158 10.90 -2.04 -20.04
N ALA A 159 11.99 -1.68 -19.42
CA ALA A 159 12.06 -0.47 -18.60
C ALA A 159 12.33 0.78 -19.45
N SER A 160 11.94 1.93 -18.90
CA SER A 160 12.36 3.24 -19.37
C SER A 160 12.72 4.15 -18.19
N TRP A 161 13.64 5.06 -18.42
CA TRP A 161 13.92 6.14 -17.49
C TRP A 161 13.04 7.35 -17.81
N MET A 162 12.39 7.86 -16.78
CA MET A 162 11.56 9.06 -16.83
C MET A 162 12.16 10.13 -15.92
N ASN A 163 12.29 11.35 -16.43
CA ASN A 163 12.76 12.50 -15.66
C ASN A 163 11.58 13.45 -15.42
N ILE A 164 11.28 13.68 -14.15
CA ILE A 164 10.20 14.58 -13.72
C ILE A 164 10.83 15.75 -12.99
N SER A 165 10.59 16.97 -13.46
CA SER A 165 11.04 18.22 -12.83
C SER A 165 9.88 18.90 -12.08
N GLY A 166 10.19 19.85 -11.19
CA GLY A 166 9.21 20.60 -10.42
C GLY A 166 9.28 20.30 -8.93
N ASN A 167 8.25 20.74 -8.20
CA ASN A 167 8.12 20.48 -6.77
C ASN A 167 6.95 19.52 -6.53
N TRP A 168 7.11 18.57 -5.62
CA TRP A 168 6.04 17.67 -5.23
C TRP A 168 4.83 18.41 -4.62
N ASP A 169 5.09 19.47 -3.86
CA ASP A 169 4.03 20.26 -3.22
C ASP A 169 3.08 20.93 -4.22
N ASP A 170 3.52 21.09 -5.49
CA ASP A 170 2.70 21.63 -6.58
C ASP A 170 1.74 20.59 -7.17
N PHE A 171 1.85 19.30 -6.76
CA PHE A 171 1.01 18.27 -7.33
C PHE A 171 -0.43 18.43 -6.88
N THR A 172 -1.34 18.34 -7.84
CA THR A 172 -2.79 18.39 -7.63
C THR A 172 -3.46 17.18 -8.27
N ASN A 173 -4.53 16.69 -7.63
CA ASN A 173 -5.30 15.57 -8.15
C ASN A 173 -6.81 15.86 -8.10
N PRO A 174 -7.28 16.86 -8.89
CA PRO A 174 -8.67 17.28 -8.87
C PRO A 174 -9.59 16.20 -9.47
N VAL A 175 -10.65 15.91 -8.74
CA VAL A 175 -11.72 14.98 -9.15
C VAL A 175 -13.07 15.64 -8.93
N THR A 176 -13.96 15.52 -9.90
CA THR A 176 -15.35 15.98 -9.77
C THR A 176 -16.18 14.86 -9.14
N THR A 177 -16.79 15.15 -8.01
CA THR A 177 -17.68 14.24 -7.29
C THR A 177 -19.01 14.07 -8.04
N LEU A 178 -19.79 13.06 -7.67
CA LEU A 178 -21.14 12.84 -8.22
C LEU A 178 -22.09 14.03 -7.98
N THR A 179 -21.81 14.85 -6.96
CA THR A 179 -22.58 16.08 -6.67
C THR A 179 -22.10 17.29 -7.46
N GLY A 180 -21.14 17.14 -8.37
CA GLY A 180 -20.58 18.22 -9.18
C GLY A 180 -19.52 19.08 -8.49
N LYS A 181 -19.16 18.78 -7.22
CA LYS A 181 -18.11 19.50 -6.52
C LYS A 181 -16.73 18.97 -6.92
N THR A 182 -15.82 19.85 -7.31
CA THR A 182 -14.41 19.50 -7.53
C THR A 182 -13.66 19.49 -6.20
N ILE A 183 -12.97 18.41 -5.91
CA ILE A 183 -12.12 18.21 -4.74
C ILE A 183 -10.73 17.78 -5.21
N ASP A 184 -9.69 18.13 -4.45
CA ASP A 184 -8.35 17.61 -4.67
C ASP A 184 -8.12 16.41 -3.77
N LEU A 185 -7.85 15.24 -4.35
CA LEU A 185 -7.66 13.99 -3.61
C LEU A 185 -6.38 13.98 -2.75
N GLU A 186 -5.39 14.83 -3.03
CA GLU A 186 -4.18 14.91 -2.22
C GLU A 186 -4.44 15.57 -0.86
N THR A 187 -5.37 16.50 -0.81
CA THR A 187 -5.68 17.28 0.42
C THR A 187 -7.06 16.98 0.99
N PHE A 188 -7.89 16.27 0.22
CA PHE A 188 -9.26 16.00 0.62
C PHE A 188 -9.33 15.23 1.93
N ASN A 189 -10.11 15.78 2.85
CA ASN A 189 -10.43 15.16 4.13
C ASN A 189 -9.24 14.97 5.09
N PHE A 190 -8.06 15.52 4.79
CA PHE A 190 -6.87 15.38 5.63
C PHE A 190 -7.11 15.88 7.06
N SER A 191 -7.67 17.08 7.22
CA SER A 191 -7.96 17.67 8.53
C SER A 191 -8.99 16.85 9.33
N ASN A 192 -10.00 16.28 8.66
CA ASN A 192 -10.96 15.39 9.29
C ASN A 192 -10.29 14.07 9.74
N GLY A 193 -9.40 13.52 8.91
CA GLY A 193 -8.59 12.36 9.29
C GLY A 193 -7.76 12.62 10.54
N VAL A 194 -7.03 13.73 10.58
CA VAL A 194 -6.24 14.15 11.76
C VAL A 194 -7.13 14.32 12.98
N PHE A 195 -8.28 14.98 12.83
CA PHE A 195 -9.23 15.17 13.94
C PHE A 195 -9.66 13.83 14.55
N TRP A 196 -10.08 12.87 13.76
CA TRP A 196 -10.50 11.57 14.27
C TRP A 196 -9.34 10.77 14.90
N HIS A 197 -8.14 10.86 14.37
CA HIS A 197 -6.98 10.25 15.02
C HIS A 197 -6.69 10.86 16.39
N LEU A 198 -6.81 12.17 16.53
CA LEU A 198 -6.66 12.84 17.81
C LEU A 198 -7.76 12.47 18.81
N VAL A 199 -9.00 12.30 18.35
CA VAL A 199 -10.11 11.81 19.18
C VAL A 199 -9.81 10.40 19.71
N TRP A 200 -9.42 9.47 18.84
CA TRP A 200 -9.09 8.11 19.24
C TRP A 200 -7.86 8.05 20.14
N LEU A 201 -6.84 8.86 19.87
CA LEU A 201 -5.68 8.98 20.73
C LEU A 201 -6.08 9.50 22.12
N GLY A 202 -6.92 10.54 22.19
CA GLY A 202 -7.43 11.09 23.44
C GLY A 202 -8.22 10.06 24.25
N LEU A 203 -9.10 9.31 23.59
CA LEU A 203 -9.85 8.21 24.22
C LEU A 203 -8.91 7.11 24.73
N GLY A 204 -7.90 6.73 23.96
CA GLY A 204 -6.88 5.76 24.37
C GLY A 204 -6.11 6.23 25.61
N CYS A 205 -5.63 7.47 25.60
CA CYS A 205 -4.95 8.08 26.75
C CYS A 205 -5.87 8.15 27.98
N PHE A 206 -7.15 8.52 27.79
CA PHE A 206 -8.15 8.52 28.85
C PHE A 206 -8.33 7.12 29.46
N TRP A 207 -8.46 6.08 28.65
CA TRP A 207 -8.58 4.70 29.10
C TRP A 207 -7.35 4.26 29.90
N ILE A 208 -6.15 4.51 29.38
CA ILE A 208 -4.90 4.19 30.07
C ILE A 208 -4.85 4.93 31.40
N GLY A 209 -5.11 6.24 31.40
CA GLY A 209 -5.15 7.06 32.62
C GLY A 209 -6.16 6.54 33.65
N PHE A 210 -7.36 6.15 33.18
CA PHE A 210 -8.39 5.57 34.04
C PHE A 210 -7.93 4.26 34.70
N TYR A 211 -7.30 3.36 33.94
CA TYR A 211 -6.78 2.10 34.47
C TYR A 211 -5.58 2.29 35.41
N VAL A 212 -4.72 3.28 35.16
CA VAL A 212 -3.61 3.64 36.02
C VAL A 212 -4.12 4.25 37.33
N ALA A 213 -5.10 5.15 37.26
CA ALA A 213 -5.69 5.80 38.42
C ALA A 213 -6.54 4.85 39.28
N ARG A 214 -7.20 3.89 38.62
CA ARG A 214 -8.05 2.86 39.27
C ARG A 214 -7.57 1.46 38.87
N PRO A 215 -6.50 0.94 39.49
CA PRO A 215 -5.94 -0.36 39.15
C PRO A 215 -6.90 -1.49 39.52
N MET A 216 -7.88 -1.73 38.68
CA MET A 216 -8.86 -2.81 38.88
C MET A 216 -8.35 -4.17 38.37
N PHE A 217 -7.40 -4.18 37.48
CA PHE A 217 -6.93 -5.40 36.83
C PHE A 217 -6.16 -6.31 37.80
N LEU A 218 -5.16 -5.77 38.50
CA LEU A 218 -4.34 -6.54 39.45
C LEU A 218 -5.15 -7.03 40.67
N PRO A 219 -6.01 -6.21 41.33
CA PRO A 219 -6.87 -6.71 42.40
C PRO A 219 -7.84 -7.77 41.90
N ARG A 220 -8.45 -7.59 40.72
CA ARG A 220 -9.39 -8.55 40.16
C ARG A 220 -8.73 -9.84 39.77
N SER A 221 -7.55 -9.84 39.15
CA SER A 221 -6.80 -11.04 38.83
C SER A 221 -6.37 -11.79 40.09
N ARG A 222 -5.97 -11.09 41.17
CA ARG A 222 -5.66 -11.72 42.47
C ARG A 222 -6.87 -12.37 43.10
N VAL A 223 -8.04 -11.75 43.05
CA VAL A 223 -9.28 -12.31 43.54
C VAL A 223 -9.66 -13.55 42.72
N LEU A 224 -9.61 -13.48 41.39
CA LEU A 224 -9.88 -14.62 40.52
C LEU A 224 -8.89 -15.78 40.74
N LEU A 225 -7.62 -15.50 40.99
CA LEU A 225 -6.61 -16.53 41.32
C LEU A 225 -6.79 -17.13 42.71
N ALA A 226 -7.30 -16.36 43.68
CA ALA A 226 -7.49 -16.81 45.05
C ALA A 226 -8.78 -17.61 45.23
N TYR A 227 -9.86 -17.25 44.51
CA TYR A 227 -11.20 -17.84 44.72
C TYR A 227 -11.65 -18.74 43.55
N GLY A 228 -10.85 -18.82 42.48
CA GLY A 228 -11.10 -19.74 41.37
C GLY A 228 -12.49 -19.67 40.79
N ASP A 229 -13.04 -20.81 40.47
CA ASP A 229 -14.38 -20.95 39.85
C ASP A 229 -15.55 -20.65 40.78
N GLU A 230 -15.34 -20.52 42.08
CA GLU A 230 -16.44 -20.21 43.04
C GLU A 230 -17.07 -18.86 42.79
N LEU A 231 -16.32 -17.87 42.27
CA LEU A 231 -16.84 -16.56 41.89
C LEU A 231 -17.71 -16.55 40.61
N LEU A 232 -17.63 -17.61 39.82
CA LEU A 232 -18.38 -17.74 38.56
C LEU A 232 -19.71 -18.46 38.75
N LEU A 233 -19.94 -19.07 39.94
CA LEU A 233 -21.11 -19.91 40.23
C LEU A 233 -22.17 -19.24 41.12
N ASP A 234 -21.94 -18.01 41.56
CA ASP A 234 -22.92 -17.28 42.35
C ASP A 234 -23.83 -16.46 41.42
N PRO A 235 -25.06 -16.92 41.10
CA PRO A 235 -26.00 -16.11 40.33
C PRO A 235 -26.51 -14.97 41.24
N LEU A 236 -26.25 -13.75 40.79
CA LEU A 236 -26.89 -12.56 41.34
C LEU A 236 -28.42 -12.60 41.14
#